data_1570b319d4daa03caca24b0b3061d537
#
_entry.id   1570b319d4daa03caca24b0b3061d537
#
_cell.length_a   1.000
_cell.length_b   1.000
_cell.length_c   1.000
_cell.angle_alpha   90.00
_cell.angle_beta   90.00
_cell.angle_gamma   90.00
#
_symmetry.space_group_name_H-M   'P 1'
#
loop_
_entity.id
_entity.type
_entity.pdbx_description
1 polymer ?
#
loop_
_entity_poly.entity_id
_entity_poly.type
_entity_poly.pdbx_seq_one_letter_code
_entity_poly.pdbx_strand_id
1 'polypeptide(L)'
;ILGSSPQEMDLIRRSDLVTSQESEQIRRNAVGHLCGRFIDDDGRVVAPTLGQRTSSPTLAQLRRSRRTVLIAHGTNQVKFVRAAALTGYVDHIVTDVSTAELLLK
;
A
#
# COMPACT_ATOMS: atom_id res chain seq x y z
N ILE A 1 -8.41 5.24 -4.00
CA ILE A 1 -7.12 5.04 -3.32
C ILE A 1 -6.11 4.54 -4.34
N LEU A 2 -4.98 5.19 -4.39
CA LEU A 2 -3.87 4.78 -5.24
C LEU A 2 -2.84 4.05 -4.41
N GLY A 3 -2.40 2.89 -4.90
CA GLY A 3 -1.27 2.17 -4.35
C GLY A 3 0.00 2.52 -5.09
N SER A 4 1.15 2.11 -4.58
CA SER A 4 2.42 2.39 -5.24
C SER A 4 3.22 1.12 -5.48
N SER A 5 3.98 1.15 -6.57
CA SER A 5 4.95 0.11 -6.89
C SER A 5 6.22 0.28 -6.04
N PRO A 6 7.09 -0.74 -6.02
CA PRO A 6 8.39 -0.60 -5.34
C PRO A 6 9.23 0.59 -5.83
N GLN A 7 9.12 0.94 -7.12
CA GLN A 7 9.85 2.09 -7.67
C GLN A 7 9.34 3.42 -7.09
N GLU A 8 8.04 3.55 -6.92
CA GLU A 8 7.45 4.74 -6.30
C GLU A 8 7.84 4.83 -4.83
N MET A 9 7.94 3.71 -4.15
CA MET A 9 8.37 3.66 -2.76
C MET A 9 9.81 4.18 -2.59
N ASP A 10 10.68 3.99 -3.60
CA ASP A 10 12.04 4.50 -3.56
C ASP A 10 12.10 6.02 -3.42
N LEU A 11 11.22 6.73 -4.10
CA LEU A 11 11.15 8.20 -3.98
C LEU A 11 10.82 8.62 -2.56
N ILE A 12 9.91 7.92 -1.91
CA ILE A 12 9.52 8.21 -0.53
C ILE A 12 10.66 7.91 0.43
N ARG A 13 11.34 6.77 0.26
CA ARG A 13 12.46 6.38 1.12
C ARG A 13 13.62 7.36 1.07
N ARG A 14 13.83 8.02 -0.08
CA ARG A 14 14.92 8.98 -0.26
C ARG A 14 14.60 10.37 0.27
N SER A 15 13.37 10.60 0.71
CA SER A 15 12.99 11.89 1.27
C SER A 15 13.56 12.06 2.68
N ASP A 16 13.82 13.30 3.08
CA ASP A 16 14.30 13.62 4.42
C ASP A 16 13.21 13.45 5.49
N LEU A 17 11.98 13.15 5.06
CA LEU A 17 10.84 12.98 5.96
C LEU A 17 10.80 11.59 6.60
N VAL A 18 11.63 10.66 6.13
CA VAL A 18 11.66 9.27 6.57
C VAL A 18 12.97 9.00 7.30
N THR A 19 12.91 8.46 8.51
CA THR A 19 14.12 8.09 9.25
C THR A 19 14.82 6.91 8.59
N SER A 20 16.13 6.74 8.89
CA SER A 20 16.89 5.61 8.38
C SER A 20 16.28 4.27 8.78
N GLN A 21 15.78 4.17 9.99
CA GLN A 21 15.13 2.96 10.51
C GLN A 21 13.84 2.67 9.76
N GLU A 22 13.02 3.70 9.54
CA GLU A 22 11.78 3.57 8.78
C GLU A 22 12.06 3.17 7.34
N SER A 23 13.05 3.79 6.70
CA SER A 23 13.46 3.46 5.34
C SER A 23 13.86 1.99 5.22
N GLU A 24 14.62 1.47 6.18
CA GLU A 24 15.04 0.08 6.18
C GLU A 24 13.87 -0.88 6.36
N GLN A 25 12.92 -0.56 7.24
CA GLN A 25 11.72 -1.35 7.43
C GLN A 25 10.89 -1.42 6.14
N ILE A 26 10.74 -0.28 5.46
CA ILE A 26 9.99 -0.20 4.20
C ILE A 26 10.69 -1.05 3.13
N ARG A 27 12.01 -0.90 3.00
CA ARG A 27 12.78 -1.64 2.01
C ARG A 27 12.65 -3.15 2.17
N ARG A 28 12.67 -3.63 3.41
CA ARG A 28 12.64 -5.07 3.71
C ARG A 28 11.26 -5.68 3.59
N ASN A 29 10.23 -4.97 4.00
CA ASN A 29 8.95 -5.59 4.29
C ASN A 29 7.79 -5.05 3.46
N ALA A 30 7.84 -3.79 3.00
CA ALA A 30 6.70 -3.18 2.34
C ALA A 30 6.55 -3.65 0.90
N VAL A 31 5.30 -3.91 0.50
CA VAL A 31 4.95 -4.23 -0.89
C VAL A 31 4.22 -3.06 -1.57
N GLY A 32 3.81 -2.05 -0.81
CA GLY A 32 3.14 -0.86 -1.32
C GLY A 32 2.59 -0.03 -0.18
N HIS A 33 1.77 0.96 -0.52
CA HIS A 33 1.12 1.78 0.50
C HIS A 33 -0.34 2.07 0.14
N LEU A 34 -1.16 2.28 1.18
CA LEU A 34 -2.53 2.75 1.08
C LEU A 34 -2.58 4.11 1.75
N CYS A 35 -2.87 5.17 0.98
CA CYS A 35 -2.90 6.54 1.51
C CYS A 35 -1.63 6.91 2.27
N GLY A 36 -0.47 6.52 1.73
CA GLY A 36 0.81 6.82 2.34
C GLY A 36 1.23 5.94 3.52
N ARG A 37 0.41 4.96 3.87
CA ARG A 37 0.73 4.00 4.93
C ARG A 37 1.17 2.69 4.32
N PHE A 38 2.41 2.29 4.60
CA PHE A 38 3.04 1.12 4.01
C PHE A 38 2.52 -0.16 4.63
N ILE A 39 2.33 -1.17 3.80
CA ILE A 39 1.88 -2.50 4.23
C ILE A 39 2.82 -3.58 3.72
N ASP A 40 2.88 -4.71 4.42
CA ASP A 40 3.65 -5.89 4.02
C ASP A 40 2.78 -6.89 3.23
N ASP A 41 3.35 -8.05 2.92
CA ASP A 41 2.67 -9.12 2.17
C ASP A 41 1.37 -9.60 2.84
N ASP A 42 1.30 -9.50 4.16
CA ASP A 42 0.15 -9.95 4.95
C ASP A 42 -0.88 -8.83 5.16
N GLY A 43 -0.62 -7.64 4.65
CA GLY A 43 -1.50 -6.49 4.84
C GLY A 43 -1.31 -5.77 6.16
N ARG A 44 -0.21 -6.02 6.86
CA ARG A 44 0.10 -5.36 8.13
C ARG A 44 0.88 -4.07 7.90
N VAL A 45 0.68 -3.09 8.77
CA VAL A 45 1.36 -1.80 8.66
C VAL A 45 2.85 -1.96 8.93
N VAL A 46 3.67 -1.42 8.00
CA VAL A 46 5.12 -1.33 8.12
C VAL A 46 5.45 0.12 8.51
N ALA A 47 6.42 0.31 9.39
CA ALA A 47 6.83 1.64 9.87
C ALA A 47 5.66 2.47 10.37
N PRO A 48 4.93 2.01 11.41
CA PRO A 48 3.74 2.73 11.91
C PRO A 48 4.04 4.14 12.40
N THR A 49 5.27 4.41 12.84
CA THR A 49 5.67 5.76 13.27
C THR A 49 5.62 6.77 12.13
N LEU A 50 5.90 6.33 10.90
CA LEU A 50 5.76 7.19 9.73
C LEU A 50 4.29 7.55 9.50
N GLY A 51 3.37 6.61 9.70
CA GLY A 51 1.93 6.85 9.57
C GLY A 51 1.43 7.96 10.49
N GLN A 52 2.02 8.09 11.68
CA GLN A 52 1.66 9.15 12.63
C GLN A 52 2.00 10.55 12.09
N ARG A 53 2.92 10.66 11.16
CA ARG A 53 3.32 11.93 10.53
C ARG A 53 2.68 12.14 9.16
N THR A 54 1.82 11.22 8.73
CA THR A 54 1.20 11.26 7.41
C THR A 54 -0.12 12.03 7.47
N SER A 55 -0.30 12.99 6.54
CA SER A 55 -1.46 13.89 6.53
C SER A 55 -2.69 13.32 5.85
N SER A 56 -2.60 12.14 5.24
CA SER A 56 -3.72 11.50 4.55
C SER A 56 -4.63 10.78 5.55
N PRO A 57 -5.83 10.33 5.13
CA PRO A 57 -6.72 9.55 5.98
C PRO A 57 -6.03 8.34 6.58
N THR A 58 -6.34 8.02 7.83
CA THR A 58 -5.82 6.82 8.49
C THR A 58 -6.52 5.57 7.94
N LEU A 59 -5.91 4.39 8.14
CA LEU A 59 -6.54 3.13 7.74
C LEU A 59 -7.86 2.90 8.51
N ALA A 60 -7.92 3.35 9.77
CA ALA A 60 -9.16 3.28 10.55
C ALA A 60 -10.26 4.17 9.94
N GLN A 61 -9.89 5.34 9.41
CA GLN A 61 -10.85 6.20 8.69
C GLN A 61 -11.31 5.56 7.40
N LEU A 62 -10.43 4.87 6.67
CA LEU A 62 -10.81 4.12 5.48
C LEU A 62 -11.82 3.02 5.82
N ARG A 63 -11.60 2.29 6.91
CA ARG A 63 -12.52 1.23 7.34
C ARG A 63 -13.93 1.78 7.63
N ARG A 64 -14.02 3.00 8.13
CA ARG A 64 -15.28 3.65 8.43
C ARG A 64 -15.94 4.31 7.23
N SER A 65 -15.21 4.45 6.11
CA SER A 65 -15.81 5.00 4.91
C SER A 65 -16.80 3.99 4.32
N ARG A 66 -17.78 4.52 3.60
CA ARG A 66 -18.88 3.72 3.06
C ARG A 66 -18.40 2.72 2.01
N ARG A 67 -17.39 3.10 1.25
CA ARG A 67 -16.86 2.29 0.17
C ARG A 67 -15.44 2.75 -0.16
N THR A 68 -14.52 1.79 -0.20
CA THR A 68 -13.13 2.06 -0.55
C THR A 68 -12.80 1.32 -1.84
N VAL A 69 -12.31 2.05 -2.84
CA VAL A 69 -11.94 1.50 -4.14
C VAL A 69 -10.44 1.66 -4.33
N LEU A 70 -9.76 0.55 -4.64
CA LEU A 70 -8.34 0.54 -4.98
C LEU A 70 -8.21 0.49 -6.50
N ILE A 71 -7.47 1.44 -7.06
CA ILE A 71 -7.13 1.46 -8.47
C ILE A 71 -5.65 1.10 -8.59
N ALA A 72 -5.35 0.01 -9.29
CA ALA A 72 -3.99 -0.46 -9.47
C ALA A 72 -3.83 -0.97 -10.90
N HIS A 73 -2.67 -0.72 -11.50
CA HIS A 73 -2.39 -1.07 -12.89
C HIS A 73 -0.99 -1.66 -13.02
N GLY A 74 -0.89 -2.75 -13.75
CA GLY A 74 0.38 -3.39 -14.06
C GLY A 74 0.63 -4.66 -13.25
N THR A 75 1.25 -5.64 -13.89
CA THR A 75 1.52 -6.95 -13.28
C THR A 75 2.49 -6.86 -12.10
N ASN A 76 3.31 -5.82 -12.04
CA ASN A 76 4.21 -5.58 -10.91
C ASN A 76 3.47 -5.15 -9.63
N GLN A 77 2.17 -4.90 -9.72
CA GLN A 77 1.33 -4.53 -8.57
C GLN A 77 0.61 -5.71 -7.93
N VAL A 78 0.74 -6.92 -8.48
CA VAL A 78 -0.02 -8.10 -8.02
C VAL A 78 0.21 -8.38 -6.54
N LYS A 79 1.45 -8.32 -6.08
CA LYS A 79 1.79 -8.55 -4.67
C LYS A 79 1.12 -7.54 -3.76
N PHE A 80 1.18 -6.28 -4.15
CA PHE A 80 0.56 -5.20 -3.41
C PHE A 80 -0.97 -5.34 -3.37
N VAL A 81 -1.59 -5.64 -4.51
CA VAL A 81 -3.05 -5.78 -4.58
C VAL A 81 -3.54 -6.92 -3.70
N ARG A 82 -2.82 -8.05 -3.69
CA ARG A 82 -3.16 -9.16 -2.79
C ARG A 82 -3.06 -8.75 -1.33
N ALA A 83 -1.98 -8.06 -0.97
CA ALA A 83 -1.80 -7.59 0.40
C ALA A 83 -2.91 -6.60 0.79
N ALA A 84 -3.26 -5.68 -0.10
CA ALA A 84 -4.33 -4.72 0.14
C ALA A 84 -5.68 -5.41 0.37
N ALA A 85 -5.97 -6.46 -0.40
CA ALA A 85 -7.19 -7.24 -0.22
C ALA A 85 -7.25 -7.93 1.15
N LEU A 86 -6.09 -8.35 1.67
CA LEU A 86 -6.01 -9.00 2.98
C LEU A 86 -6.25 -8.04 4.14
N THR A 87 -6.07 -6.72 3.93
CA THR A 87 -6.25 -5.73 5.01
C THR A 87 -7.68 -5.60 5.48
N GLY A 88 -8.66 -5.90 4.61
CA GLY A 88 -10.06 -5.65 4.88
C GLY A 88 -10.49 -4.19 4.73
N TYR A 89 -9.59 -3.31 4.29
CA TYR A 89 -9.91 -1.89 4.10
C TYR A 89 -10.43 -1.57 2.69
N VAL A 90 -10.28 -2.49 1.75
CA VAL A 90 -10.60 -2.29 0.33
C VAL A 90 -11.85 -3.10 -0.03
N ASP A 91 -12.86 -2.43 -0.59
CA ASP A 91 -14.12 -3.08 -0.98
C ASP A 91 -14.12 -3.50 -2.45
N HIS A 92 -13.48 -2.71 -3.31
CA HIS A 92 -13.44 -2.95 -4.74
C HIS A 92 -12.03 -2.70 -5.29
N ILE A 93 -11.64 -3.50 -6.28
CA ILE A 93 -10.37 -3.35 -6.97
C ILE A 93 -10.66 -3.10 -8.45
N VAL A 94 -10.11 -2.02 -8.99
CA VAL A 94 -10.16 -1.70 -10.41
C VAL A 94 -8.75 -1.87 -10.97
N THR A 95 -8.56 -2.80 -11.90
CA THR A 95 -7.25 -3.11 -12.44
C THR A 95 -7.37 -3.55 -13.92
N ASP A 96 -6.22 -3.73 -14.58
CA ASP A 96 -6.18 -4.24 -15.94
C ASP A 96 -6.38 -5.76 -15.99
N VAL A 97 -6.73 -6.27 -17.18
CA VAL A 97 -7.05 -7.68 -17.37
C VAL A 97 -5.88 -8.59 -17.02
N SER A 98 -4.66 -8.24 -17.45
CA SER A 98 -3.48 -9.06 -17.18
C SER A 98 -3.19 -9.20 -15.68
N THR A 99 -3.33 -8.12 -14.94
CA THR A 99 -3.16 -8.12 -13.48
C THR A 99 -4.28 -8.94 -12.82
N ALA A 100 -5.51 -8.76 -13.26
CA ALA A 100 -6.65 -9.51 -12.73
C ALA A 100 -6.47 -11.02 -12.92
N GLU A 101 -6.00 -11.45 -14.07
CA GLU A 101 -5.74 -12.88 -14.34
C GLU A 101 -4.72 -13.45 -13.35
N LEU A 102 -3.65 -12.73 -13.08
CA LEU A 102 -2.63 -13.16 -12.12
C LEU A 102 -3.17 -13.22 -10.70
N LEU A 103 -4.08 -12.33 -10.33
CA LEU A 103 -4.70 -12.33 -9.00
C LEU A 103 -5.58 -13.54 -8.76
N LEU A 104 -6.17 -14.09 -9.82
CA LEU A 104 -7.06 -15.25 -9.75
C LEU A 104 -6.33 -16.59 -9.66
N LYS A 105 -5.02 -16.60 -9.83
CA LYS A 105 -4.22 -17.83 -9.77
C LYS A 105 -3.77 -18.17 -8.30
#